data_b5aa7cabb536a200a02a1c604cfb594d
#
_entry.id   b5aa7cabb536a200a02a1c604cfb594d
#
_cell.length_a   1.000
_cell.length_b   1.000
_cell.length_c   1.000
_cell.angle_alpha   90.00
_cell.angle_beta   90.00
_cell.angle_gamma   90.00
#
_symmetry.space_group_name_H-M   'P 1'
#
loop_
_entity.id
_entity.type
_entity.pdbx_description
1 polymer ?
#
loop_
_entity_poly.entity_id
_entity_poly.type
_entity_poly.pdbx_seq_one_letter_code
_entity_poly.pdbx_strand_id
1 'polypeptide(L)'
;MKKYTPFLGLLLFISLFTAFRFTTDKPTLYIIGDSTVRNGSGKGTDSLWGWGSVIAPHFDTNRLDIQNNAIGGRSSRTFLTDGRWEKILTNLKEGDFVIMQFGHNDPAPLDDTARARGTIRGISDESKEIYNPIRKVQETVYTYGWYMRKYVKEAKAKGAIPIICSPVPRNDWDKDSKVKLSVDSYAQWAQQIAEQEGAFFIDLNKKVALAYEEIGKDAVLKQFFPKDHTHTAYDGARLNAEIVANEIRNLSNCLLSGFLNPVFDVFDKNYIKNTMIKVTDWQLKHPLHAPTDWTNGAFYTGVMAAYETTQSQTILDSLMAIGERNRWQTHNRYDHADDIAVSQTYIDMYRLKNDKRMIQATLDSVSKLMTTKGNEATKHGITWWWCDALFMAPPTLAKLSKTLMTPQYLSLNDSLYQQCYDLLYDKKEYLFYRDDRYLLNAQGEGLHEGNGQKVFWSRGNGWVVAGLVRLLNELPANYPKRPFYEQLFKDMMAKIQTLQQADGLWRASLLDPIAYPGGEGSGSGFYCYAMAWGINNGLLDTAKYIPSVKKAWKGINTLVSPEGRYGWVQPIGADPRRNFSVESFEVFGSGAYLLAGSEVIKMK
;
A
#
# COMPACT_ATOMS: atom_id res chain seq x y z
N MET A 1 70.36 60.57 25.27
CA MET A 1 69.02 60.00 25.31
C MET A 1 68.67 59.43 23.92
N LYS A 2 68.87 58.12 23.66
CA LYS A 2 68.58 57.45 22.40
C LYS A 2 67.29 56.69 22.55
N LYS A 3 66.31 57.01 21.70
CA LYS A 3 65.02 56.28 21.58
C LYS A 3 65.21 55.03 20.73
N TYR A 4 64.86 53.90 21.26
CA TYR A 4 64.75 52.65 20.52
C TYR A 4 63.29 52.45 20.08
N THR A 5 63.09 52.26 18.81
CA THR A 5 61.80 51.83 18.20
C THR A 5 61.85 50.32 17.96
N PRO A 6 60.89 49.55 18.38
CA PRO A 6 60.83 48.10 18.04
C PRO A 6 60.16 47.93 16.69
N PHE A 7 60.78 47.13 15.83
CA PHE A 7 60.26 46.63 14.58
C PHE A 7 59.26 45.46 14.85
N LEU A 8 58.02 45.67 14.48
CA LEU A 8 57.00 44.63 14.58
C LEU A 8 56.98 43.83 13.27
N GLY A 9 57.54 42.62 13.25
CA GLY A 9 57.50 41.71 12.13
C GLY A 9 56.13 41.05 12.01
N LEU A 10 55.40 41.38 10.96
CA LEU A 10 54.11 40.79 10.61
C LEU A 10 54.36 39.48 9.87
N LEU A 11 54.22 38.34 10.55
CA LEU A 11 54.22 37.00 9.95
C LEU A 11 52.84 36.75 9.31
N LEU A 12 52.76 36.81 8.01
CA LEU A 12 51.60 36.43 7.20
C LEU A 12 51.55 34.89 7.15
N PHE A 13 50.68 34.28 7.94
CA PHE A 13 50.31 32.87 7.79
C PHE A 13 49.33 32.76 6.61
N ILE A 14 49.81 32.32 5.45
CA ILE A 14 48.96 31.94 4.33
C ILE A 14 48.47 30.51 4.64
N SER A 15 47.30 30.39 5.25
CA SER A 15 46.58 29.14 5.34
C SER A 15 46.00 28.81 3.96
N LEU A 16 46.59 27.84 3.26
CA LEU A 16 45.97 27.19 2.11
C LEU A 16 44.72 26.44 2.60
N PHE A 17 43.59 27.07 2.54
CA PHE A 17 42.30 26.37 2.53
C PHE A 17 42.17 25.71 1.17
N THR A 18 42.55 24.43 1.06
CA THR A 18 42.06 23.55 0.00
C THR A 18 40.54 23.45 0.20
N ALA A 19 39.81 24.27 -0.54
CA ALA A 19 38.38 24.12 -0.64
C ALA A 19 38.09 22.75 -1.28
N PHE A 20 37.79 21.76 -0.44
CA PHE A 20 37.10 20.56 -0.90
C PHE A 20 35.78 21.06 -1.51
N ARG A 21 35.74 21.13 -2.84
CA ARG A 21 34.47 21.22 -3.55
C ARG A 21 33.72 19.91 -3.24
N PHE A 22 32.84 19.96 -2.28
CA PHE A 22 31.77 18.97 -2.20
C PHE A 22 30.99 19.12 -3.51
N THR A 23 31.21 18.21 -4.44
CA THR A 23 30.31 18.05 -5.57
C THR A 23 28.98 17.67 -4.97
N THR A 24 27.96 18.49 -5.19
CA THR A 24 26.58 18.32 -4.70
C THR A 24 25.83 17.23 -5.47
N ASP A 25 26.52 16.46 -6.29
CA ASP A 25 25.93 15.37 -7.06
C ASP A 25 25.60 14.19 -6.13
N LYS A 26 24.33 13.86 -6.07
CA LYS A 26 23.84 12.68 -5.34
C LYS A 26 24.57 11.43 -5.85
N PRO A 27 24.90 10.47 -4.99
CA PRO A 27 25.31 9.15 -5.45
C PRO A 27 24.15 8.47 -6.15
N THR A 28 24.50 7.57 -7.08
CA THR A 28 23.54 6.80 -7.85
C THR A 28 23.58 5.33 -7.44
N LEU A 29 22.42 4.74 -7.21
CA LEU A 29 22.24 3.31 -7.11
C LEU A 29 21.89 2.74 -8.49
N TYR A 30 22.85 2.07 -9.12
CA TYR A 30 22.64 1.31 -10.34
C TYR A 30 22.18 -0.11 -9.97
N ILE A 31 21.08 -0.57 -10.58
CA ILE A 31 20.56 -1.93 -10.39
C ILE A 31 20.68 -2.65 -11.73
N ILE A 32 21.41 -3.75 -11.76
CA ILE A 32 21.60 -4.58 -12.95
C ILE A 32 21.09 -5.99 -12.72
N GLY A 33 20.62 -6.64 -13.78
CA GLY A 33 20.04 -7.98 -13.68
C GLY A 33 19.16 -8.34 -14.86
N ASP A 34 18.34 -9.35 -14.64
CA ASP A 34 17.44 -9.95 -15.60
C ASP A 34 15.97 -9.49 -15.43
N SER A 35 15.02 -10.29 -15.98
CA SER A 35 13.59 -10.00 -15.93
C SER A 35 12.99 -10.01 -14.53
N THR A 36 13.58 -10.72 -13.58
CA THR A 36 13.10 -10.75 -12.19
C THR A 36 13.45 -9.47 -11.44
N VAL A 37 14.42 -8.70 -11.95
CA VAL A 37 14.80 -7.37 -11.46
C VAL A 37 14.03 -6.28 -12.21
N ARG A 38 13.84 -6.43 -13.53
CA ARG A 38 13.02 -5.54 -14.36
C ARG A 38 12.35 -6.31 -15.48
N ASN A 39 11.05 -6.49 -15.41
CA ASN A 39 10.29 -7.11 -16.49
C ASN A 39 9.82 -6.07 -17.51
N GLY A 40 10.05 -6.33 -18.80
CA GLY A 40 9.64 -5.45 -19.89
C GLY A 40 10.08 -3.99 -19.69
N SER A 41 9.13 -3.08 -19.75
CA SER A 41 9.37 -1.64 -19.49
C SER A 41 9.61 -1.30 -18.02
N GLY A 42 9.37 -2.24 -17.10
CA GLY A 42 9.38 -2.00 -15.64
C GLY A 42 8.12 -1.30 -15.11
N LYS A 43 7.06 -1.24 -15.93
CA LYS A 43 5.79 -0.57 -15.62
C LYS A 43 4.60 -1.55 -15.64
N GLY A 44 4.82 -2.82 -15.35
CA GLY A 44 3.76 -3.84 -15.27
C GLY A 44 3.27 -4.34 -16.61
N THR A 45 4.11 -4.35 -17.64
CA THR A 45 3.77 -5.00 -18.93
C THR A 45 3.34 -6.45 -18.65
N ASP A 46 2.21 -6.84 -19.19
CA ASP A 46 1.60 -8.17 -18.98
C ASP A 46 1.30 -8.50 -17.50
N SER A 47 1.11 -7.51 -16.64
CA SER A 47 0.92 -7.64 -15.20
C SER A 47 2.15 -8.21 -14.46
N LEU A 48 3.32 -8.26 -15.10
CA LEU A 48 4.56 -8.79 -14.54
C LEU A 48 5.52 -7.66 -14.15
N TRP A 49 6.17 -7.82 -12.99
CA TRP A 49 7.06 -6.84 -12.40
C TRP A 49 8.36 -7.48 -11.93
N GLY A 50 9.45 -6.74 -11.98
CA GLY A 50 10.70 -7.09 -11.31
C GLY A 50 10.90 -6.21 -10.08
N TRP A 51 11.51 -6.74 -9.02
CA TRP A 51 11.65 -6.06 -7.73
C TRP A 51 12.41 -4.72 -7.81
N GLY A 52 13.38 -4.60 -8.71
CA GLY A 52 14.13 -3.35 -8.90
C GLY A 52 13.28 -2.20 -9.47
N SER A 53 12.11 -2.49 -10.06
CA SER A 53 11.18 -1.47 -10.57
C SER A 53 10.31 -0.85 -9.49
N VAL A 54 10.27 -1.46 -8.29
CA VAL A 54 9.41 -1.04 -7.18
C VAL A 54 10.18 -0.79 -5.89
N ILE A 55 11.52 -0.73 -5.95
CA ILE A 55 12.38 -0.56 -4.78
C ILE A 55 12.50 0.90 -4.31
N ALA A 56 12.33 1.87 -5.21
CA ALA A 56 12.57 3.29 -4.92
C ALA A 56 11.86 3.83 -3.67
N PRO A 57 10.62 3.43 -3.33
CA PRO A 57 9.95 3.88 -2.12
C PRO A 57 10.68 3.54 -0.81
N HIS A 58 11.62 2.59 -0.83
CA HIS A 58 12.39 2.23 0.36
C HIS A 58 13.58 3.17 0.62
N PHE A 59 13.90 4.09 -0.29
CA PHE A 59 15.04 5.00 -0.21
C PHE A 59 14.62 6.46 -0.17
N ASP A 60 15.47 7.29 0.46
CA ASP A 60 15.39 8.73 0.38
C ASP A 60 15.89 9.22 -0.99
N THR A 61 14.98 9.35 -1.94
CA THR A 61 15.28 9.80 -3.31
C THR A 61 15.69 11.26 -3.40
N ASN A 62 15.59 12.04 -2.33
CA ASN A 62 16.20 13.39 -2.27
C ASN A 62 17.71 13.32 -2.13
N ARG A 63 18.25 12.20 -1.60
CA ARG A 63 19.68 12.01 -1.32
C ARG A 63 20.35 10.96 -2.21
N LEU A 64 19.59 10.10 -2.89
CA LEU A 64 20.06 9.01 -3.72
C LEU A 64 19.28 8.96 -5.04
N ASP A 65 19.98 8.92 -6.17
CA ASP A 65 19.37 8.62 -7.45
C ASP A 65 19.30 7.09 -7.65
N ILE A 66 18.21 6.59 -8.26
CA ILE A 66 18.03 5.15 -8.48
C ILE A 66 17.81 4.89 -9.96
N GLN A 67 18.66 4.06 -10.55
CA GLN A 67 18.60 3.66 -11.95
C GLN A 67 18.48 2.14 -12.08
N ASN A 68 17.30 1.64 -12.43
CA ASN A 68 17.12 0.24 -12.75
C ASN A 68 17.48 -0.02 -14.22
N ASN A 69 18.69 -0.50 -14.46
CA ASN A 69 19.25 -0.82 -15.78
C ASN A 69 19.08 -2.31 -16.15
N ALA A 70 18.44 -3.12 -15.29
CA ALA A 70 18.18 -4.53 -15.58
C ALA A 70 17.29 -4.69 -16.81
N ILE A 71 17.45 -5.81 -17.51
CA ILE A 71 16.72 -6.09 -18.76
C ILE A 71 16.34 -7.56 -18.83
N GLY A 72 15.08 -7.80 -19.16
CA GLY A 72 14.56 -9.14 -19.36
C GLY A 72 15.35 -9.97 -20.36
N GLY A 73 15.53 -11.25 -20.03
CA GLY A 73 16.20 -12.22 -20.89
C GLY A 73 17.74 -12.14 -20.90
N ARG A 74 18.36 -11.27 -20.12
CA ARG A 74 19.82 -11.16 -20.05
C ARG A 74 20.40 -12.08 -18.97
N SER A 75 21.52 -12.73 -19.30
CA SER A 75 22.42 -13.42 -18.38
C SER A 75 23.53 -12.48 -17.93
N SER A 76 24.36 -12.91 -16.98
CA SER A 76 25.59 -12.19 -16.61
C SER A 76 26.49 -11.95 -17.83
N ARG A 77 26.59 -12.92 -18.77
CA ARG A 77 27.31 -12.76 -20.03
C ARG A 77 26.68 -11.73 -20.96
N THR A 78 25.41 -11.90 -21.31
CA THR A 78 24.77 -11.06 -22.35
C THR A 78 24.54 -9.63 -21.92
N PHE A 79 24.42 -9.36 -20.64
CA PHE A 79 24.41 -8.00 -20.13
C PHE A 79 25.75 -7.27 -20.41
N LEU A 80 26.87 -7.99 -20.32
CA LEU A 80 28.19 -7.47 -20.68
C LEU A 80 28.34 -7.33 -22.22
N THR A 81 28.11 -8.42 -22.95
CA THR A 81 28.42 -8.49 -24.38
C THR A 81 27.51 -7.64 -25.26
N ASP A 82 26.33 -7.25 -24.76
CA ASP A 82 25.43 -6.26 -25.41
C ASP A 82 25.87 -4.80 -25.14
N GLY A 83 27.05 -4.57 -24.48
CA GLY A 83 27.55 -3.23 -24.19
C GLY A 83 26.75 -2.45 -23.14
N ARG A 84 25.90 -3.14 -22.35
CA ARG A 84 25.06 -2.48 -21.33
C ARG A 84 25.84 -2.08 -20.11
N TRP A 85 26.76 -2.95 -19.69
CA TRP A 85 27.65 -2.65 -18.59
C TRP A 85 28.60 -1.49 -18.91
N GLU A 86 29.14 -1.43 -20.11
CA GLU A 86 30.01 -0.35 -20.56
C GLU A 86 29.34 1.02 -20.42
N LYS A 87 28.06 1.11 -20.78
CA LYS A 87 27.27 2.36 -20.63
C LYS A 87 27.14 2.78 -19.17
N ILE A 88 26.99 1.84 -18.23
CA ILE A 88 26.96 2.14 -16.80
C ILE A 88 28.36 2.54 -16.33
N LEU A 89 29.38 1.78 -16.70
CA LEU A 89 30.76 1.99 -16.31
C LEU A 89 31.29 3.39 -16.71
N THR A 90 30.82 3.91 -17.84
CA THR A 90 31.16 5.27 -18.31
C THR A 90 30.66 6.37 -17.36
N ASN A 91 29.51 6.14 -16.70
CA ASN A 91 28.90 7.12 -15.79
C ASN A 91 29.16 6.84 -14.30
N LEU A 92 29.71 5.65 -14.00
CA LEU A 92 29.95 5.19 -12.64
C LEU A 92 31.09 5.99 -12.00
N LYS A 93 30.87 6.48 -10.80
CA LYS A 93 31.81 7.33 -10.05
C LYS A 93 31.98 6.87 -8.60
N GLU A 94 32.98 7.40 -7.93
CA GLU A 94 33.20 7.18 -6.50
C GLU A 94 31.98 7.52 -5.66
N GLY A 95 31.62 6.62 -4.75
CA GLY A 95 30.45 6.76 -3.87
C GLY A 95 29.15 6.24 -4.46
N ASP A 96 29.11 5.84 -5.75
CA ASP A 96 27.96 5.16 -6.33
C ASP A 96 27.84 3.72 -5.84
N PHE A 97 26.67 3.13 -6.06
CA PHE A 97 26.37 1.75 -5.67
C PHE A 97 25.94 0.93 -6.89
N VAL A 98 26.32 -0.36 -6.91
CA VAL A 98 25.85 -1.28 -7.94
C VAL A 98 25.27 -2.53 -7.30
N ILE A 99 23.96 -2.71 -7.37
CA ILE A 99 23.31 -3.99 -7.00
C ILE A 99 23.16 -4.84 -8.25
N MET A 100 23.58 -6.11 -8.17
CA MET A 100 23.56 -7.03 -9.29
C MET A 100 22.90 -8.37 -8.93
N GLN A 101 21.98 -8.84 -9.79
CA GLN A 101 21.32 -10.13 -9.67
C GLN A 101 21.20 -10.81 -11.03
N PHE A 102 21.91 -11.91 -11.21
CA PHE A 102 21.85 -12.77 -12.39
C PHE A 102 21.75 -14.24 -11.96
N GLY A 103 21.40 -15.14 -12.89
CA GLY A 103 21.35 -16.58 -12.66
C GLY A 103 20.16 -17.29 -13.29
N HIS A 104 19.06 -16.58 -13.64
CA HIS A 104 17.89 -17.22 -14.25
C HIS A 104 18.09 -17.57 -15.74
N ASN A 105 18.94 -16.83 -16.43
CA ASN A 105 19.21 -17.01 -17.86
C ASN A 105 20.57 -17.64 -18.15
N ASP A 106 21.43 -17.73 -17.18
CA ASP A 106 22.79 -18.27 -17.26
C ASP A 106 22.83 -19.78 -17.53
N PRO A 107 21.85 -20.61 -17.07
CA PRO A 107 21.78 -22.03 -17.41
C PRO A 107 21.49 -22.35 -18.88
N ALA A 108 21.15 -21.36 -19.70
CA ALA A 108 20.81 -21.57 -21.10
C ALA A 108 21.99 -22.13 -21.91
N PRO A 109 21.77 -22.69 -23.10
CA PRO A 109 22.84 -23.06 -24.01
C PRO A 109 23.75 -21.87 -24.37
N LEU A 110 25.03 -22.17 -24.65
CA LEU A 110 26.03 -21.14 -24.95
C LEU A 110 25.85 -20.50 -26.31
N ASP A 111 25.38 -21.30 -27.28
CA ASP A 111 25.40 -21.03 -28.73
C ASP A 111 24.08 -21.36 -29.43
N ASP A 112 22.95 -21.39 -28.72
CA ASP A 112 21.66 -21.64 -29.33
C ASP A 112 21.24 -20.52 -30.31
N THR A 113 20.49 -20.90 -31.37
CA THR A 113 20.04 -19.98 -32.43
C THR A 113 18.95 -19.01 -31.97
N ALA A 114 18.33 -19.23 -30.82
CA ALA A 114 17.27 -18.37 -30.28
C ALA A 114 17.81 -17.21 -29.45
N ARG A 115 18.80 -17.47 -28.58
CA ARG A 115 19.26 -16.47 -27.61
C ARG A 115 20.75 -16.48 -27.32
N ALA A 116 21.46 -17.60 -27.44
CA ALA A 116 22.91 -17.77 -27.21
C ALA A 116 23.40 -17.04 -25.94
N ARG A 117 22.71 -17.26 -24.80
CA ARG A 117 22.89 -16.44 -23.60
C ARG A 117 23.52 -17.15 -22.39
N GLY A 118 23.77 -18.45 -22.51
CA GLY A 118 24.32 -19.27 -21.44
C GLY A 118 25.73 -18.87 -21.03
N THR A 119 26.09 -19.24 -19.81
CA THR A 119 27.46 -19.18 -19.26
C THR A 119 27.95 -20.59 -18.94
N ILE A 120 29.27 -20.78 -18.85
CA ILE A 120 29.82 -22.00 -18.26
C ILE A 120 29.46 -22.01 -16.77
N ARG A 121 29.05 -23.17 -16.26
CA ARG A 121 28.67 -23.33 -14.84
C ARG A 121 29.88 -23.21 -13.94
N GLY A 122 29.72 -22.62 -12.76
CA GLY A 122 30.75 -22.52 -11.75
C GLY A 122 31.43 -21.15 -11.67
N ILE A 123 32.53 -21.11 -10.94
CA ILE A 123 33.23 -19.87 -10.59
C ILE A 123 34.71 -19.86 -11.03
N SER A 124 35.17 -20.89 -11.76
CA SER A 124 36.54 -20.93 -12.29
C SER A 124 36.75 -19.91 -13.41
N ASP A 125 37.99 -19.86 -13.92
CA ASP A 125 38.33 -19.04 -15.10
C ASP A 125 38.25 -19.84 -16.41
N GLU A 126 37.56 -20.99 -16.38
CA GLU A 126 37.32 -21.81 -17.57
C GLU A 126 36.62 -20.97 -18.65
N SER A 127 37.05 -21.21 -19.89
CA SER A 127 36.49 -20.54 -21.06
C SER A 127 36.29 -21.51 -22.22
N LYS A 128 35.43 -21.15 -23.13
CA LYS A 128 35.15 -21.93 -24.35
C LYS A 128 34.91 -20.99 -25.52
N GLU A 129 35.64 -21.27 -26.61
CA GLU A 129 35.36 -20.59 -27.90
C GLU A 129 34.10 -21.15 -28.54
N ILE A 130 33.21 -20.27 -28.96
CA ILE A 130 31.98 -20.61 -29.68
C ILE A 130 31.79 -19.66 -30.85
N TYR A 131 31.02 -20.10 -31.85
CA TYR A 131 30.40 -19.18 -32.79
C TYR A 131 29.03 -18.74 -32.23
N ASN A 132 28.88 -17.45 -31.96
CA ASN A 132 27.61 -16.92 -31.49
C ASN A 132 26.68 -16.66 -32.67
N PRO A 133 25.58 -17.44 -32.87
CA PRO A 133 24.73 -17.33 -34.05
C PRO A 133 23.87 -16.05 -34.05
N ILE A 134 23.64 -15.44 -32.87
CA ILE A 134 22.86 -14.22 -32.77
C ILE A 134 23.71 -13.00 -33.14
N ARG A 135 24.93 -12.91 -32.60
CA ARG A 135 25.87 -11.81 -32.89
C ARG A 135 26.68 -12.01 -34.14
N LYS A 136 26.68 -13.24 -34.69
CA LYS A 136 27.45 -13.66 -35.90
C LYS A 136 28.95 -13.41 -35.74
N VAL A 137 29.50 -13.75 -34.58
CA VAL A 137 30.93 -13.57 -34.24
C VAL A 137 31.47 -14.78 -33.49
N GLN A 138 32.78 -15.00 -33.59
CA GLN A 138 33.49 -15.85 -32.63
C GLN A 138 33.52 -15.15 -31.28
N GLU A 139 33.23 -15.90 -30.23
CA GLU A 139 33.10 -15.37 -28.85
C GLU A 139 33.68 -16.33 -27.84
N THR A 140 34.51 -15.82 -26.95
CA THR A 140 34.99 -16.57 -25.79
C THR A 140 33.98 -16.48 -24.66
N VAL A 141 33.38 -17.58 -24.29
CA VAL A 141 32.41 -17.66 -23.18
C VAL A 141 33.13 -18.16 -21.94
N TYR A 142 32.88 -17.49 -20.82
CA TYR A 142 33.46 -17.78 -19.52
C TYR A 142 32.40 -18.35 -18.54
N THR A 143 32.86 -18.68 -17.33
CA THR A 143 31.96 -19.10 -16.25
C THR A 143 31.11 -17.95 -15.76
N TYR A 144 29.97 -18.27 -15.11
CA TYR A 144 29.15 -17.30 -14.39
C TYR A 144 30.00 -16.46 -13.41
N GLY A 145 30.88 -17.12 -12.65
CA GLY A 145 31.71 -16.43 -11.67
C GLY A 145 32.72 -15.48 -12.30
N TRP A 146 33.24 -15.78 -13.49
CA TRP A 146 34.15 -14.87 -14.20
C TRP A 146 33.41 -13.54 -14.55
N TYR A 147 32.19 -13.62 -15.06
CA TYR A 147 31.39 -12.41 -15.39
C TYR A 147 31.06 -11.60 -14.13
N MET A 148 30.65 -12.27 -13.05
CA MET A 148 30.34 -11.60 -11.80
C MET A 148 31.55 -10.92 -11.18
N ARG A 149 32.73 -11.58 -11.18
CA ARG A 149 34.01 -10.99 -10.75
C ARG A 149 34.36 -9.74 -11.55
N LYS A 150 34.17 -9.79 -12.86
CA LYS A 150 34.45 -8.66 -13.75
C LYS A 150 33.60 -7.44 -13.34
N TYR A 151 32.31 -7.60 -13.13
CA TYR A 151 31.44 -6.51 -12.67
C TYR A 151 31.91 -5.92 -11.34
N VAL A 152 32.24 -6.77 -10.36
CA VAL A 152 32.72 -6.33 -9.06
C VAL A 152 34.04 -5.56 -9.17
N LYS A 153 35.02 -6.10 -9.88
CA LYS A 153 36.34 -5.47 -10.03
C LYS A 153 36.25 -4.11 -10.73
N GLU A 154 35.48 -4.03 -11.79
CA GLU A 154 35.34 -2.80 -12.56
C GLU A 154 34.52 -1.73 -11.79
N ALA A 155 33.50 -2.13 -11.03
CA ALA A 155 32.77 -1.23 -10.14
C ALA A 155 33.71 -0.65 -9.06
N LYS A 156 34.48 -1.51 -8.39
CA LYS A 156 35.49 -1.09 -7.39
C LYS A 156 36.56 -0.19 -7.97
N ALA A 157 37.02 -0.46 -9.19
CA ALA A 157 38.00 0.39 -9.87
C ALA A 157 37.48 1.82 -10.14
N LYS A 158 36.18 2.01 -10.18
CA LYS A 158 35.52 3.32 -10.25
C LYS A 158 35.21 3.94 -8.89
N GLY A 159 35.57 3.30 -7.78
CA GLY A 159 35.23 3.72 -6.43
C GLY A 159 33.77 3.47 -6.03
N ALA A 160 33.05 2.70 -6.83
CA ALA A 160 31.67 2.32 -6.52
C ALA A 160 31.63 1.09 -5.61
N ILE A 161 30.51 0.94 -4.89
CA ILE A 161 30.28 -0.11 -3.89
C ILE A 161 29.40 -1.20 -4.50
N PRO A 162 29.96 -2.41 -4.82
CA PRO A 162 29.20 -3.51 -5.38
C PRO A 162 28.49 -4.33 -4.31
N ILE A 163 27.24 -4.73 -4.61
CA ILE A 163 26.40 -5.59 -3.80
C ILE A 163 25.88 -6.71 -4.70
N ILE A 164 26.14 -7.96 -4.37
CA ILE A 164 25.65 -9.11 -5.11
C ILE A 164 24.43 -9.67 -4.40
N CYS A 165 23.35 -9.87 -5.14
CA CYS A 165 22.18 -10.64 -4.70
C CYS A 165 22.19 -12.02 -5.33
N SER A 166 21.92 -13.07 -4.56
CA SER A 166 21.55 -14.36 -5.14
C SER A 166 20.23 -14.23 -5.91
N PRO A 167 20.00 -15.05 -6.99
CA PRO A 167 18.75 -14.94 -7.75
C PRO A 167 17.54 -15.25 -6.89
N VAL A 168 16.45 -14.48 -7.02
CA VAL A 168 15.17 -14.79 -6.36
C VAL A 168 14.74 -16.22 -6.69
N PRO A 169 14.09 -16.96 -5.77
CA PRO A 169 13.63 -18.31 -6.07
C PRO A 169 12.50 -18.29 -7.09
N ARG A 170 12.35 -19.38 -7.83
CA ARG A 170 11.17 -19.63 -8.62
C ARG A 170 10.04 -20.14 -7.72
N ASN A 171 8.81 -20.10 -8.20
CA ASN A 171 7.67 -20.72 -7.53
C ASN A 171 7.68 -22.24 -7.75
N ASP A 172 8.78 -22.89 -7.35
CA ASP A 172 8.98 -24.33 -7.40
C ASP A 172 9.06 -24.88 -5.97
N TRP A 173 8.18 -25.84 -5.64
CA TRP A 173 8.04 -26.38 -4.31
C TRP A 173 8.42 -27.86 -4.28
N ASP A 174 8.96 -28.31 -3.18
CA ASP A 174 9.18 -29.72 -2.94
C ASP A 174 7.92 -30.41 -2.33
N LYS A 175 8.05 -31.71 -2.03
CA LYS A 175 6.99 -32.52 -1.41
C LYS A 175 6.65 -32.09 0.01
N ASP A 176 7.56 -31.42 0.71
CA ASP A 176 7.40 -30.99 2.10
C ASP A 176 6.92 -29.52 2.18
N SER A 177 6.40 -28.98 1.07
CA SER A 177 5.96 -27.60 0.94
C SER A 177 7.04 -26.56 1.24
N LYS A 178 8.28 -26.87 0.87
CA LYS A 178 9.43 -25.96 0.91
C LYS A 178 9.77 -25.46 -0.49
N VAL A 179 10.18 -24.21 -0.58
CA VAL A 179 10.61 -23.61 -1.84
C VAL A 179 11.98 -24.16 -2.21
N LYS A 180 12.14 -24.63 -3.46
CA LYS A 180 13.42 -25.16 -3.94
C LYS A 180 14.45 -24.04 -4.07
N LEU A 181 15.56 -24.20 -3.38
CA LEU A 181 16.67 -23.25 -3.39
C LEU A 181 17.71 -23.61 -4.46
N SER A 182 18.46 -22.62 -4.91
CA SER A 182 19.60 -22.78 -5.84
C SER A 182 20.92 -23.01 -5.06
N VAL A 183 20.91 -23.93 -4.08
CA VAL A 183 22.01 -24.09 -3.10
C VAL A 183 23.31 -24.60 -3.71
N ASP A 184 23.26 -25.46 -4.73
CA ASP A 184 24.45 -26.02 -5.39
C ASP A 184 24.70 -25.38 -6.76
N SER A 185 24.33 -24.11 -6.92
CA SER A 185 24.42 -23.44 -8.19
C SER A 185 24.52 -21.91 -8.05
N TYR A 186 23.81 -21.15 -8.83
CA TYR A 186 23.93 -19.70 -8.98
C TYR A 186 23.80 -18.90 -7.68
N ALA A 187 23.02 -19.35 -6.69
CA ALA A 187 22.91 -18.67 -5.41
C ALA A 187 24.21 -18.83 -4.59
N GLN A 188 24.74 -20.06 -4.54
CA GLN A 188 26.00 -20.34 -3.86
C GLN A 188 27.19 -19.66 -4.57
N TRP A 189 27.22 -19.71 -5.90
CA TRP A 189 28.30 -19.06 -6.67
C TRP A 189 28.28 -17.54 -6.50
N ALA A 190 27.12 -16.92 -6.43
CA ALA A 190 26.98 -15.50 -6.14
C ALA A 190 27.59 -15.14 -4.78
N GLN A 191 27.34 -15.95 -3.75
CA GLN A 191 27.92 -15.80 -2.42
C GLN A 191 29.46 -15.94 -2.47
N GLN A 192 29.93 -17.01 -3.08
CA GLN A 192 31.38 -17.28 -3.18
C GLN A 192 32.14 -16.15 -3.88
N ILE A 193 31.56 -15.58 -4.94
CA ILE A 193 32.17 -14.44 -5.63
C ILE A 193 32.14 -13.17 -4.74
N ALA A 194 31.06 -12.92 -4.02
CA ALA A 194 31.02 -11.80 -3.09
C ALA A 194 32.13 -11.91 -2.01
N GLU A 195 32.31 -13.10 -1.45
CA GLU A 195 33.36 -13.41 -0.47
C GLU A 195 34.77 -13.25 -1.06
N GLN A 196 35.02 -13.82 -2.26
CA GLN A 196 36.31 -13.74 -2.93
C GLN A 196 36.74 -12.34 -3.30
N GLU A 197 35.80 -11.54 -3.77
CA GLU A 197 36.06 -10.18 -4.25
C GLU A 197 35.79 -9.12 -3.17
N GLY A 198 35.34 -9.48 -1.97
CA GLY A 198 35.01 -8.55 -0.89
C GLY A 198 33.88 -7.60 -1.26
N ALA A 199 32.88 -8.07 -1.97
CA ALA A 199 31.63 -7.36 -2.22
C ALA A 199 30.61 -7.68 -1.12
N PHE A 200 29.63 -6.78 -0.92
CA PHE A 200 28.48 -7.11 -0.07
C PHE A 200 27.62 -8.20 -0.71
N PHE A 201 26.99 -9.03 0.14
CA PHE A 201 26.15 -10.12 -0.32
C PHE A 201 24.77 -10.09 0.35
N ILE A 202 23.73 -10.33 -0.45
CA ILE A 202 22.35 -10.52 -0.01
C ILE A 202 21.88 -11.89 -0.48
N ASP A 203 21.60 -12.80 0.46
CA ASP A 203 21.03 -14.12 0.15
C ASP A 203 19.52 -14.00 -0.13
N LEU A 204 19.22 -13.36 -1.25
CA LEU A 204 17.85 -13.10 -1.66
C LEU A 204 17.10 -14.40 -1.99
N ASN A 205 17.79 -15.43 -2.49
CA ASN A 205 17.22 -16.74 -2.77
C ASN A 205 16.57 -17.36 -1.52
N LYS A 206 17.32 -17.42 -0.43
CA LYS A 206 16.85 -17.98 0.83
C LYS A 206 15.82 -17.10 1.52
N LYS A 207 16.05 -15.79 1.56
CA LYS A 207 15.17 -14.84 2.27
C LYS A 207 13.78 -14.76 1.65
N VAL A 208 13.70 -14.73 0.33
CA VAL A 208 12.42 -14.74 -0.39
C VAL A 208 11.74 -16.10 -0.28
N ALA A 209 12.49 -17.21 -0.34
CA ALA A 209 11.94 -18.55 -0.14
C ALA A 209 11.25 -18.69 1.22
N LEU A 210 11.89 -18.24 2.30
CA LEU A 210 11.31 -18.26 3.65
C LEU A 210 10.02 -17.42 3.73
N ALA A 211 9.99 -16.25 3.10
CA ALA A 211 8.79 -15.42 3.05
C ALA A 211 7.65 -16.09 2.26
N TYR A 212 7.96 -16.76 1.15
CA TYR A 212 6.97 -17.53 0.40
C TYR A 212 6.42 -18.71 1.21
N GLU A 213 7.28 -19.42 1.93
CA GLU A 213 6.87 -20.53 2.80
C GLU A 213 5.94 -20.08 3.93
N GLU A 214 6.20 -18.92 4.52
CA GLU A 214 5.33 -18.32 5.55
C GLU A 214 3.95 -17.94 4.99
N ILE A 215 3.89 -17.43 3.77
CA ILE A 215 2.63 -17.07 3.08
C ILE A 215 1.86 -18.31 2.64
N GLY A 216 2.57 -19.37 2.28
CA GLY A 216 2.02 -20.65 1.82
C GLY A 216 1.85 -20.75 0.30
N LYS A 217 2.07 -21.97 -0.21
CA LYS A 217 2.15 -22.30 -1.63
C LYS A 217 1.00 -21.77 -2.49
N ASP A 218 -0.24 -22.03 -2.05
CA ASP A 218 -1.43 -21.67 -2.85
C ASP A 218 -1.64 -20.15 -2.92
N ALA A 219 -1.38 -19.45 -1.82
CA ALA A 219 -1.47 -18.00 -1.78
C ALA A 219 -0.37 -17.36 -2.64
N VAL A 220 0.86 -17.86 -2.56
CA VAL A 220 1.99 -17.40 -3.40
C VAL A 220 1.69 -17.61 -4.88
N LEU A 221 1.25 -18.81 -5.28
CA LEU A 221 0.89 -19.11 -6.66
C LEU A 221 -0.18 -18.14 -7.17
N LYS A 222 -1.26 -18.00 -6.43
CA LYS A 222 -2.42 -17.20 -6.83
C LYS A 222 -2.11 -15.70 -6.90
N GLN A 223 -1.34 -15.18 -5.95
CA GLN A 223 -1.16 -13.73 -5.80
C GLN A 223 0.11 -13.21 -6.50
N PHE A 224 1.19 -14.03 -6.55
CA PHE A 224 2.49 -13.56 -7.02
C PHE A 224 2.87 -14.07 -8.41
N PHE A 225 2.35 -15.22 -8.84
CA PHE A 225 2.77 -15.86 -10.09
C PHE A 225 1.60 -16.13 -11.05
N PRO A 226 0.99 -15.08 -11.63
CA PRO A 226 -0.23 -15.23 -12.42
C PRO A 226 -0.02 -15.87 -13.80
N LYS A 227 1.23 -15.92 -14.30
CA LYS A 227 1.50 -16.38 -15.69
C LYS A 227 2.50 -17.53 -15.76
N ASP A 228 3.55 -17.49 -14.98
CA ASP A 228 4.59 -18.52 -14.97
C ASP A 228 5.21 -18.65 -13.56
N HIS A 229 6.14 -19.58 -13.38
CA HIS A 229 6.76 -19.85 -12.09
C HIS A 229 7.99 -18.96 -11.78
N THR A 230 8.33 -18.00 -12.62
CA THR A 230 9.56 -17.20 -12.51
C THR A 230 9.30 -15.71 -12.28
N HIS A 231 8.30 -15.16 -12.99
CA HIS A 231 8.04 -13.73 -13.01
C HIS A 231 6.89 -13.37 -12.08
N THR A 232 7.14 -12.42 -11.20
CA THR A 232 6.15 -12.02 -10.20
C THR A 232 5.18 -10.95 -10.71
N ALA A 233 3.96 -10.97 -10.18
CA ALA A 233 3.05 -9.83 -10.19
C ALA A 233 3.60 -8.70 -9.30
N TYR A 234 2.91 -7.56 -9.28
CA TYR A 234 3.30 -6.38 -8.49
C TYR A 234 3.56 -6.70 -7.02
N ASP A 235 2.66 -7.44 -6.38
CA ASP A 235 2.77 -7.76 -4.94
C ASP A 235 3.97 -8.63 -4.63
N GLY A 236 4.28 -9.62 -5.49
CA GLY A 236 5.49 -10.43 -5.33
C GLY A 236 6.78 -9.62 -5.57
N ALA A 237 6.78 -8.73 -6.57
CA ALA A 237 7.90 -7.84 -6.79
C ALA A 237 8.12 -6.86 -5.62
N ARG A 238 7.04 -6.36 -5.02
CA ARG A 238 7.08 -5.47 -3.84
C ARG A 238 7.63 -6.19 -2.61
N LEU A 239 7.19 -7.42 -2.35
CA LEU A 239 7.74 -8.24 -1.27
C LEU A 239 9.25 -8.46 -1.46
N ASN A 240 9.68 -8.79 -2.67
CA ASN A 240 11.10 -9.00 -2.96
C ASN A 240 11.91 -7.70 -2.77
N ALA A 241 11.39 -6.54 -3.18
CA ALA A 241 12.01 -5.24 -2.97
C ALA A 241 12.13 -4.88 -1.48
N GLU A 242 11.09 -5.15 -0.69
CA GLU A 242 11.11 -4.96 0.76
C GLU A 242 12.19 -5.83 1.43
N ILE A 243 12.31 -7.09 1.00
CA ILE A 243 13.36 -7.99 1.50
C ILE A 243 14.75 -7.45 1.14
N VAL A 244 14.98 -7.00 -0.10
CA VAL A 244 16.26 -6.38 -0.49
C VAL A 244 16.57 -5.17 0.39
N ALA A 245 15.63 -4.27 0.61
CA ALA A 245 15.83 -3.08 1.44
C ALA A 245 16.13 -3.46 2.91
N ASN A 246 15.43 -4.46 3.46
CA ASN A 246 15.66 -4.94 4.81
C ASN A 246 17.03 -5.60 4.97
N GLU A 247 17.47 -6.39 3.97
CA GLU A 247 18.81 -6.98 4.01
C GLU A 247 19.90 -5.92 3.85
N ILE A 248 19.71 -4.87 3.05
CA ILE A 248 20.68 -3.74 3.00
C ILE A 248 20.85 -3.08 4.38
N ARG A 249 19.77 -2.96 5.18
CA ARG A 249 19.88 -2.45 6.57
C ARG A 249 20.76 -3.33 7.46
N ASN A 250 20.77 -4.63 7.21
CA ASN A 250 21.50 -5.62 7.98
C ASN A 250 22.96 -5.77 7.52
N LEU A 251 23.35 -5.18 6.39
CA LEU A 251 24.73 -5.22 5.91
C LEU A 251 25.63 -4.30 6.77
N SER A 252 26.50 -4.90 7.56
CA SER A 252 27.46 -4.16 8.38
C SER A 252 28.36 -3.29 7.51
N ASN A 253 28.48 -2.00 7.83
CA ASN A 253 29.35 -1.04 7.14
C ASN A 253 28.98 -0.76 5.66
N CYS A 254 27.81 -1.15 5.20
CA CYS A 254 27.34 -0.80 3.86
C CYS A 254 26.75 0.62 3.88
N LEU A 255 27.43 1.56 3.22
CA LEU A 255 27.00 2.98 3.18
C LEU A 255 25.63 3.17 2.55
N LEU A 256 25.16 2.26 1.69
CA LEU A 256 23.83 2.32 1.08
C LEU A 256 22.71 2.29 2.12
N SER A 257 22.92 1.64 3.28
CA SER A 257 21.95 1.62 4.38
C SER A 257 21.58 3.02 4.90
N GLY A 258 22.51 3.97 4.83
CA GLY A 258 22.29 5.36 5.25
C GLY A 258 21.36 6.17 4.31
N PHE A 259 20.98 5.62 3.17
CA PHE A 259 20.03 6.20 2.23
C PHE A 259 18.66 5.54 2.29
N LEU A 260 18.49 4.48 3.08
CA LEU A 260 17.18 3.87 3.28
C LEU A 260 16.30 4.78 4.12
N ASN A 261 15.04 4.86 3.73
CA ASN A 261 14.03 5.49 4.56
C ASN A 261 13.99 4.79 5.93
N PRO A 262 13.86 5.52 7.03
CA PRO A 262 13.72 4.92 8.34
C PRO A 262 12.58 3.90 8.34
N VAL A 263 12.79 2.72 8.90
CA VAL A 263 11.68 1.80 9.23
C VAL A 263 11.08 2.36 10.50
N PHE A 264 9.99 3.09 10.35
CA PHE A 264 9.18 3.46 11.49
C PHE A 264 8.38 2.22 11.92
N ASP A 265 8.35 1.97 13.20
CA ASP A 265 7.33 1.07 13.73
C ASP A 265 5.96 1.74 13.50
N VAL A 266 5.26 1.27 12.47
CA VAL A 266 3.94 1.82 12.12
C VAL A 266 2.91 1.62 13.24
N PHE A 267 3.23 0.83 14.28
CA PHE A 267 2.43 0.64 15.49
C PHE A 267 2.87 1.54 16.64
N ASP A 268 4.00 2.26 16.51
CA ASP A 268 4.37 3.27 17.51
C ASP A 268 3.28 4.35 17.58
N LYS A 269 2.85 4.66 18.80
CA LYS A 269 1.74 5.59 19.04
C LYS A 269 2.02 7.00 18.51
N ASN A 270 3.28 7.46 18.59
CA ASN A 270 3.65 8.76 18.07
C ASN A 270 3.70 8.76 16.54
N TYR A 271 4.19 7.65 15.96
CA TYR A 271 4.12 7.48 14.51
C TYR A 271 2.67 7.55 14.02
N ILE A 272 1.74 6.80 14.64
CA ILE A 272 0.32 6.81 14.29
C ILE A 272 -0.23 8.24 14.37
N LYS A 273 -0.05 8.94 15.51
CA LYS A 273 -0.53 10.31 15.70
C LYS A 273 0.04 11.28 14.67
N ASN A 274 1.35 11.25 14.45
CA ASN A 274 2.02 12.14 13.52
C ASN A 274 1.57 11.90 12.07
N THR A 275 1.36 10.64 11.68
CA THR A 275 0.89 10.30 10.34
C THR A 275 -0.58 10.71 10.15
N MET A 276 -1.43 10.54 11.17
CA MET A 276 -2.81 11.04 11.15
C MET A 276 -2.85 12.57 10.97
N ILE A 277 -2.01 13.32 11.69
CA ILE A 277 -1.89 14.78 11.51
C ILE A 277 -1.45 15.10 10.08
N LYS A 278 -0.41 14.44 9.59
CA LYS A 278 0.13 14.65 8.24
C LYS A 278 -0.92 14.39 7.15
N VAL A 279 -1.66 13.28 7.24
CA VAL A 279 -2.73 12.95 6.28
C VAL A 279 -3.87 13.97 6.34
N THR A 280 -4.26 14.40 7.56
CA THR A 280 -5.27 15.44 7.75
C THR A 280 -4.85 16.76 7.13
N ASP A 281 -3.64 17.23 7.43
CA ASP A 281 -3.10 18.51 6.94
C ASP A 281 -2.96 18.52 5.42
N TRP A 282 -2.49 17.40 4.86
CA TRP A 282 -2.39 17.27 3.41
C TRP A 282 -3.75 17.37 2.75
N GLN A 283 -4.74 16.59 3.23
CA GLN A 283 -6.06 16.53 2.61
C GLN A 283 -6.82 17.85 2.78
N LEU A 284 -6.68 18.55 3.90
CA LEU A 284 -7.29 19.87 4.10
C LEU A 284 -6.73 20.93 3.13
N LYS A 285 -5.48 20.81 2.71
CA LYS A 285 -4.84 21.65 1.69
C LYS A 285 -5.20 21.26 0.26
N HIS A 286 -5.74 20.06 0.07
CA HIS A 286 -6.15 19.53 -1.23
C HIS A 286 -7.64 19.12 -1.19
N PRO A 287 -8.53 20.10 -1.05
CA PRO A 287 -9.97 19.84 -0.97
C PRO A 287 -10.50 19.34 -2.32
N LEU A 288 -11.43 18.41 -2.26
CA LEU A 288 -12.20 17.94 -3.39
C LEU A 288 -13.71 18.05 -3.05
N HIS A 289 -14.51 18.20 -4.06
CA HIS A 289 -15.97 18.20 -3.97
C HIS A 289 -16.55 19.36 -3.15
N ALA A 290 -17.89 19.48 -3.14
CA ALA A 290 -18.58 20.50 -2.34
C ALA A 290 -18.39 20.21 -0.82
N PRO A 291 -18.20 21.25 0.01
CA PRO A 291 -17.89 21.03 1.43
C PRO A 291 -18.97 20.28 2.23
N THR A 292 -20.23 20.29 1.79
CA THR A 292 -21.34 19.54 2.40
C THR A 292 -21.65 18.21 1.71
N ASP A 293 -20.89 17.86 0.66
CA ASP A 293 -21.03 16.59 -0.04
C ASP A 293 -20.69 15.40 0.87
N TRP A 294 -21.27 14.23 0.62
CA TRP A 294 -21.07 13.01 1.38
C TRP A 294 -19.59 12.58 1.46
N THR A 295 -18.83 12.86 0.40
CA THR A 295 -17.39 12.56 0.35
C THR A 295 -16.63 13.27 1.47
N ASN A 296 -16.93 14.57 1.64
CA ASN A 296 -16.40 15.38 2.74
C ASN A 296 -17.04 14.99 4.07
N GLY A 297 -18.32 14.59 4.10
CA GLY A 297 -18.97 14.05 5.30
C GLY A 297 -18.18 12.86 5.86
N ALA A 298 -17.81 11.92 5.02
CA ALA A 298 -16.99 10.79 5.40
C ALA A 298 -15.57 11.20 5.85
N PHE A 299 -14.94 12.15 5.16
CA PHE A 299 -13.63 12.68 5.56
C PHE A 299 -13.67 13.34 6.93
N TYR A 300 -14.66 14.20 7.19
CA TYR A 300 -14.77 14.90 8.48
C TYR A 300 -14.96 13.96 9.66
N THR A 301 -15.60 12.78 9.46
CA THR A 301 -15.64 11.76 10.52
C THR A 301 -14.26 11.25 10.89
N GLY A 302 -13.37 11.09 9.89
CA GLY A 302 -11.97 10.73 10.12
C GLY A 302 -11.18 11.85 10.77
N VAL A 303 -11.43 13.12 10.38
CA VAL A 303 -10.78 14.29 11.01
C VAL A 303 -11.19 14.43 12.47
N MET A 304 -12.46 14.16 12.82
CA MET A 304 -12.92 14.12 14.20
C MET A 304 -12.22 13.00 14.98
N ALA A 305 -12.10 11.80 14.42
CA ALA A 305 -11.36 10.71 15.05
C ALA A 305 -9.86 11.03 15.22
N ALA A 306 -9.28 11.78 14.27
CA ALA A 306 -7.91 12.28 14.41
C ALA A 306 -7.78 13.30 15.54
N TYR A 307 -8.73 14.24 15.69
CA TYR A 307 -8.78 15.15 16.83
C TYR A 307 -8.86 14.39 18.16
N GLU A 308 -9.82 13.47 18.28
CA GLU A 308 -10.01 12.66 19.49
C GLU A 308 -8.76 11.85 19.85
N THR A 309 -8.01 11.38 18.86
CA THR A 309 -6.79 10.58 19.05
C THR A 309 -5.57 11.43 19.40
N THR A 310 -5.39 12.55 18.71
CA THR A 310 -4.17 13.37 18.80
C THR A 310 -4.29 14.51 19.81
N GLN A 311 -5.52 14.96 20.09
CA GLN A 311 -5.84 16.16 20.86
C GLN A 311 -5.25 17.44 20.25
N SER A 312 -5.06 17.45 18.92
CA SER A 312 -4.50 18.59 18.22
C SER A 312 -5.51 19.74 18.11
N GLN A 313 -5.17 20.87 18.72
CA GLN A 313 -6.01 22.07 18.65
C GLN A 313 -6.19 22.56 17.19
N THR A 314 -5.15 22.46 16.37
CA THR A 314 -5.20 22.83 14.95
C THR A 314 -6.25 22.03 14.17
N ILE A 315 -6.40 20.74 14.48
CA ILE A 315 -7.43 19.89 13.87
C ILE A 315 -8.83 20.34 14.33
N LEU A 316 -9.00 20.61 15.61
CA LEU A 316 -10.28 21.11 16.14
C LEU A 316 -10.66 22.45 15.53
N ASP A 317 -9.71 23.38 15.41
CA ASP A 317 -9.93 24.68 14.80
C ASP A 317 -10.31 24.53 13.30
N SER A 318 -9.73 23.56 12.61
CA SER A 318 -10.10 23.23 11.23
C SER A 318 -11.54 22.72 11.12
N LEU A 319 -11.97 21.83 12.04
CA LEU A 319 -13.37 21.35 12.09
C LEU A 319 -14.34 22.49 12.38
N MET A 320 -14.00 23.41 13.29
CA MET A 320 -14.79 24.60 13.55
C MET A 320 -14.89 25.48 12.31
N ALA A 321 -13.77 25.79 11.66
CA ALA A 321 -13.75 26.61 10.45
C ALA A 321 -14.56 25.98 9.30
N ILE A 322 -14.54 24.66 9.15
CA ILE A 322 -15.37 23.92 8.19
C ILE A 322 -16.85 24.11 8.52
N GLY A 323 -17.25 23.88 9.76
CA GLY A 323 -18.65 24.03 10.18
C GLY A 323 -19.17 25.46 9.99
N GLU A 324 -18.41 26.46 10.41
CA GLU A 324 -18.79 27.88 10.24
C GLU A 324 -18.86 28.28 8.77
N ARG A 325 -17.91 27.87 7.95
CA ARG A 325 -17.94 28.11 6.49
C ARG A 325 -19.16 27.46 5.83
N ASN A 326 -19.53 26.27 6.25
CA ASN A 326 -20.70 25.54 5.77
C ASN A 326 -21.99 26.05 6.41
N ARG A 327 -21.91 26.98 7.37
CA ARG A 327 -23.05 27.46 8.17
C ARG A 327 -23.82 26.30 8.83
N TRP A 328 -23.13 25.22 9.13
CA TRP A 328 -23.67 23.99 9.72
C TRP A 328 -24.82 23.38 8.92
N GLN A 329 -24.88 23.65 7.60
CA GLN A 329 -25.94 23.15 6.71
C GLN A 329 -25.61 21.70 6.25
N THR A 330 -26.68 20.91 6.11
CA THR A 330 -26.64 19.65 5.37
C THR A 330 -26.58 19.93 3.87
N HIS A 331 -26.45 18.90 3.05
CA HIS A 331 -26.59 19.07 1.61
C HIS A 331 -28.08 19.23 1.23
N ASN A 332 -28.45 19.23 -0.05
CA ASN A 332 -29.71 19.78 -0.54
C ASN A 332 -30.95 18.89 -0.34
N ARG A 333 -30.79 17.56 -0.25
CA ARG A 333 -31.88 16.58 -0.18
C ARG A 333 -32.05 16.06 1.24
N TYR A 334 -33.15 16.34 1.90
CA TYR A 334 -33.38 15.96 3.30
C TYR A 334 -33.49 14.44 3.52
N ASP A 335 -33.96 13.69 2.54
CA ASP A 335 -34.26 12.26 2.59
C ASP A 335 -33.16 11.38 2.00
N HIS A 336 -32.20 11.98 1.35
CA HIS A 336 -31.07 11.27 0.79
C HIS A 336 -29.98 11.06 1.86
N ALA A 337 -29.61 9.79 2.09
CA ALA A 337 -28.64 9.44 3.12
C ALA A 337 -27.32 10.23 2.99
N ASP A 338 -26.83 10.40 1.77
CA ASP A 338 -25.59 11.11 1.48
C ASP A 338 -25.60 12.54 1.99
N ASP A 339 -26.75 13.22 1.88
CA ASP A 339 -26.88 14.65 2.14
C ASP A 339 -26.88 15.00 3.64
N ILE A 340 -27.07 14.01 4.52
CA ILE A 340 -26.94 14.17 5.97
C ILE A 340 -25.63 13.58 6.53
N ALA A 341 -24.71 13.10 5.69
CA ALA A 341 -23.47 12.48 6.14
C ALA A 341 -22.58 13.44 6.96
N VAL A 342 -22.50 14.72 6.58
CA VAL A 342 -21.73 15.74 7.32
C VAL A 342 -22.24 15.95 8.75
N SER A 343 -23.51 15.65 9.01
CA SER A 343 -24.15 15.80 10.32
C SER A 343 -23.53 14.92 11.39
N GLN A 344 -22.88 13.82 11.02
CA GLN A 344 -22.17 13.00 12.00
C GLN A 344 -21.15 13.84 12.78
N THR A 345 -20.35 14.63 12.07
CA THR A 345 -19.35 15.51 12.68
C THR A 345 -19.98 16.74 13.32
N TYR A 346 -21.03 17.31 12.75
CA TYR A 346 -21.74 18.44 13.36
C TYR A 346 -22.32 18.09 14.73
N ILE A 347 -22.86 16.88 14.92
CA ILE A 347 -23.34 16.41 16.21
C ILE A 347 -22.18 16.23 17.20
N ASP A 348 -21.03 15.72 16.76
CA ASP A 348 -19.86 15.62 17.62
C ASP A 348 -19.35 17.00 18.06
N MET A 349 -19.34 17.99 17.14
CA MET A 349 -18.99 19.36 17.46
C MET A 349 -20.02 20.00 18.42
N TYR A 350 -21.32 19.73 18.23
CA TYR A 350 -22.36 20.14 19.20
C TYR A 350 -22.13 19.56 20.59
N ARG A 351 -21.77 18.29 20.70
CA ARG A 351 -21.43 17.65 21.99
C ARG A 351 -20.24 18.34 22.69
N LEU A 352 -19.26 18.83 21.91
CA LEU A 352 -18.09 19.53 22.43
C LEU A 352 -18.37 20.99 22.82
N LYS A 353 -19.21 21.69 22.06
CA LYS A 353 -19.39 23.15 22.18
C LYS A 353 -20.74 23.58 22.73
N ASN A 354 -21.74 22.70 22.75
CA ASN A 354 -23.12 22.94 23.19
C ASN A 354 -23.82 24.11 22.43
N ASP A 355 -23.47 24.30 21.15
CA ASP A 355 -24.06 25.33 20.30
C ASP A 355 -25.12 24.71 19.38
N LYS A 356 -26.42 25.02 19.64
CA LYS A 356 -27.55 24.44 18.90
C LYS A 356 -27.54 24.76 17.39
N ARG A 357 -26.87 25.83 16.97
CA ARG A 357 -26.75 26.17 15.54
C ARG A 357 -26.09 25.01 14.77
N MET A 358 -25.19 24.25 15.40
CA MET A 358 -24.43 23.18 14.78
C MET A 358 -25.28 21.98 14.34
N ILE A 359 -26.47 21.82 14.90
CA ILE A 359 -27.36 20.67 14.59
C ILE A 359 -28.72 21.06 14.05
N GLN A 360 -29.05 22.37 13.96
CA GLN A 360 -30.39 22.81 13.59
C GLN A 360 -30.80 22.29 12.20
N ALA A 361 -29.96 22.47 11.18
CA ALA A 361 -30.23 21.98 9.83
C ALA A 361 -30.34 20.45 9.77
N THR A 362 -29.59 19.75 10.58
CA THR A 362 -29.72 18.28 10.73
C THR A 362 -31.08 17.89 11.29
N LEU A 363 -31.54 18.58 12.32
CA LEU A 363 -32.88 18.35 12.90
C LEU A 363 -33.99 18.62 11.91
N ASP A 364 -33.87 19.70 11.15
CA ASP A 364 -34.87 20.08 10.14
C ASP A 364 -34.94 19.01 9.03
N SER A 365 -33.78 18.52 8.55
CA SER A 365 -33.70 17.46 7.53
C SER A 365 -34.27 16.13 8.04
N VAL A 366 -33.88 15.70 9.26
CA VAL A 366 -34.36 14.44 9.84
C VAL A 366 -35.86 14.52 10.18
N SER A 367 -36.36 15.68 10.64
CA SER A 367 -37.80 15.88 10.88
C SER A 367 -38.60 15.70 9.60
N LYS A 368 -38.13 16.24 8.48
CA LYS A 368 -38.75 16.03 7.16
C LYS A 368 -38.71 14.55 6.75
N LEU A 369 -37.55 13.89 6.90
CA LEU A 369 -37.43 12.47 6.61
C LEU A 369 -38.42 11.61 7.41
N MET A 370 -38.70 11.96 8.67
CA MET A 370 -39.65 11.24 9.53
C MET A 370 -41.12 11.42 9.09
N THR A 371 -41.46 12.54 8.49
CA THR A 371 -42.85 12.91 8.18
C THR A 371 -43.27 12.69 6.73
N THR A 372 -42.32 12.62 5.80
CA THR A 372 -42.58 12.48 4.38
C THR A 372 -42.58 10.99 3.97
N LYS A 373 -43.66 10.57 3.30
CA LYS A 373 -43.78 9.24 2.73
C LYS A 373 -43.37 9.26 1.26
N GLY A 374 -42.18 8.69 1.00
CA GLY A 374 -41.67 8.51 -0.36
C GLY A 374 -41.39 9.82 -1.10
N ASN A 375 -40.37 9.83 -1.90
CA ASN A 375 -40.02 10.96 -2.75
C ASN A 375 -39.18 10.49 -3.95
N GLU A 376 -38.61 11.40 -4.72
CA GLU A 376 -37.82 11.14 -5.92
C GLU A 376 -36.57 10.29 -5.69
N ALA A 377 -36.04 10.29 -4.45
CA ALA A 377 -34.88 9.45 -4.08
C ALA A 377 -35.26 7.99 -3.79
N THR A 378 -36.55 7.67 -3.64
CA THR A 378 -37.04 6.35 -3.34
C THR A 378 -37.04 5.45 -4.57
N LYS A 379 -36.40 4.30 -4.52
CA LYS A 379 -36.42 3.27 -5.55
C LYS A 379 -37.02 1.98 -5.01
N HIS A 380 -37.95 1.37 -5.73
CA HIS A 380 -38.70 0.20 -5.28
C HIS A 380 -39.44 0.40 -3.94
N GLY A 381 -39.84 1.60 -3.61
CA GLY A 381 -40.42 1.95 -2.31
C GLY A 381 -39.42 2.00 -1.16
N ILE A 382 -38.13 1.91 -1.44
CA ILE A 382 -37.03 1.88 -0.46
C ILE A 382 -36.23 3.16 -0.51
N THR A 383 -36.12 3.85 0.60
CA THR A 383 -35.42 5.15 0.69
C THR A 383 -33.89 4.96 0.59
N TRP A 384 -33.34 3.96 1.25
CA TRP A 384 -31.91 3.64 1.18
C TRP A 384 -31.70 2.38 0.32
N TRP A 385 -31.78 2.54 -0.98
CA TRP A 385 -31.69 1.44 -1.96
C TRP A 385 -30.27 1.10 -2.43
N TRP A 386 -29.23 1.69 -1.80
CA TRP A 386 -27.81 1.40 -2.05
C TRP A 386 -27.05 1.23 -0.74
N CYS A 387 -26.05 0.34 -0.71
CA CYS A 387 -25.41 -0.07 0.54
C CYS A 387 -24.60 1.04 1.20
N ASP A 388 -24.06 2.00 0.43
CA ASP A 388 -23.28 3.14 0.97
C ASP A 388 -24.10 3.99 1.94
N ALA A 389 -25.42 4.06 1.74
CA ALA A 389 -26.34 4.76 2.63
C ALA A 389 -26.17 4.34 4.10
N LEU A 390 -25.75 3.09 4.35
CA LEU A 390 -25.60 2.53 5.70
C LEU A 390 -24.40 3.12 6.48
N PHE A 391 -23.50 3.84 5.81
CA PHE A 391 -22.51 4.68 6.48
C PHE A 391 -23.00 6.11 6.68
N MET A 392 -23.78 6.61 5.73
CA MET A 392 -24.09 8.03 5.63
C MET A 392 -25.12 8.49 6.67
N ALA A 393 -26.26 7.79 6.76
CA ALA A 393 -27.40 8.20 7.58
C ALA A 393 -27.52 7.50 8.94
N PRO A 394 -27.37 6.16 9.07
CA PRO A 394 -27.57 5.45 10.33
C PRO A 394 -26.78 6.02 11.53
N PRO A 395 -25.49 6.36 11.40
CA PRO A 395 -24.75 6.94 12.51
C PRO A 395 -25.28 8.32 12.93
N THR A 396 -25.78 9.13 11.99
CA THR A 396 -26.40 10.43 12.29
C THR A 396 -27.64 10.24 13.16
N LEU A 397 -28.53 9.32 12.78
CA LEU A 397 -29.76 9.06 13.53
C LEU A 397 -29.47 8.50 14.93
N ALA A 398 -28.48 7.61 15.05
CA ALA A 398 -28.07 7.06 16.34
C ALA A 398 -27.45 8.14 17.24
N LYS A 399 -26.58 8.99 16.68
CA LYS A 399 -26.00 10.12 17.42
C LYS A 399 -27.06 11.10 17.92
N LEU A 400 -28.04 11.46 17.08
CA LEU A 400 -29.17 12.31 17.49
C LEU A 400 -29.97 11.64 18.60
N SER A 401 -30.32 10.35 18.44
CA SER A 401 -31.08 9.62 19.45
C SER A 401 -30.41 9.68 20.82
N LYS A 402 -29.11 9.39 20.88
CA LYS A 402 -28.34 9.42 22.13
C LYS A 402 -28.16 10.83 22.68
N THR A 403 -27.86 11.80 21.82
CA THR A 403 -27.57 13.18 22.23
C THR A 403 -28.80 13.91 22.76
N LEU A 404 -29.95 13.66 22.13
CA LEU A 404 -31.20 14.34 22.45
C LEU A 404 -32.18 13.47 23.27
N MET A 405 -31.79 12.26 23.64
CA MET A 405 -32.62 11.31 24.36
C MET A 405 -33.93 10.99 23.63
N THR A 406 -33.89 10.88 22.29
CA THR A 406 -35.06 10.76 21.40
C THR A 406 -35.07 9.42 20.69
N PRO A 407 -35.72 8.37 21.24
CA PRO A 407 -35.69 7.01 20.69
C PRO A 407 -36.26 6.86 19.27
N GLN A 408 -37.14 7.78 18.86
CA GLN A 408 -37.80 7.74 17.53
C GLN A 408 -36.79 7.76 16.37
N TYR A 409 -35.61 8.37 16.54
CA TYR A 409 -34.56 8.36 15.52
C TYR A 409 -34.01 6.94 15.30
N LEU A 410 -33.87 6.14 16.37
CA LEU A 410 -33.46 4.73 16.23
C LEU A 410 -34.56 3.87 15.60
N SER A 411 -35.83 4.13 15.93
CA SER A 411 -36.96 3.41 15.28
C SER A 411 -37.01 3.67 13.78
N LEU A 412 -36.78 4.91 13.36
CA LEU A 412 -36.64 5.27 11.95
C LEU A 412 -35.44 4.56 11.30
N ASN A 413 -34.29 4.62 11.97
CA ASN A 413 -33.08 3.94 11.52
C ASN A 413 -33.32 2.44 11.28
N ASP A 414 -33.91 1.76 12.25
CA ASP A 414 -34.14 0.30 12.16
C ASP A 414 -35.03 -0.06 10.98
N SER A 415 -36.06 0.75 10.72
CA SER A 415 -36.97 0.54 9.58
C SER A 415 -36.25 0.68 8.25
N LEU A 416 -35.52 1.77 8.05
CA LEU A 416 -34.81 2.05 6.80
C LEU A 416 -33.61 1.12 6.60
N TYR A 417 -32.89 0.80 7.67
CA TYR A 417 -31.78 -0.16 7.64
C TYR A 417 -32.25 -1.55 7.24
N GLN A 418 -33.39 -2.01 7.83
CA GLN A 418 -33.94 -3.32 7.52
C GLN A 418 -34.35 -3.45 6.04
N GLN A 419 -34.94 -2.40 5.45
CA GLN A 419 -35.30 -2.39 4.04
C GLN A 419 -34.05 -2.55 3.14
N CYS A 420 -32.97 -1.80 3.43
CA CYS A 420 -31.72 -1.92 2.70
C CYS A 420 -31.06 -3.31 2.86
N TYR A 421 -31.07 -3.84 4.09
CA TYR A 421 -30.57 -5.19 4.39
C TYR A 421 -31.35 -6.25 3.61
N ASP A 422 -32.68 -6.21 3.64
CA ASP A 422 -33.53 -7.22 2.97
C ASP A 422 -33.36 -7.16 1.44
N LEU A 423 -33.09 -5.98 0.87
CA LEU A 423 -32.84 -5.81 -0.55
C LEU A 423 -31.45 -6.30 -0.96
N LEU A 424 -30.38 -5.95 -0.23
CA LEU A 424 -29.01 -5.98 -0.75
C LEU A 424 -28.10 -7.01 -0.08
N TYR A 425 -28.47 -7.56 1.09
CA TYR A 425 -27.57 -8.47 1.80
C TYR A 425 -27.64 -9.89 1.26
N ASP A 426 -26.52 -10.39 0.76
CA ASP A 426 -26.37 -11.78 0.35
C ASP A 426 -26.01 -12.67 1.54
N LYS A 427 -26.98 -13.47 2.02
CA LYS A 427 -26.83 -14.35 3.19
C LYS A 427 -25.89 -15.54 2.97
N LYS A 428 -25.48 -15.84 1.72
CA LYS A 428 -24.52 -16.90 1.39
C LYS A 428 -23.09 -16.36 1.41
N GLU A 429 -22.92 -15.16 0.88
CA GLU A 429 -21.61 -14.50 0.81
C GLU A 429 -21.31 -13.62 2.03
N TYR A 430 -22.32 -13.28 2.85
CA TYR A 430 -22.19 -12.35 3.98
C TYR A 430 -21.69 -10.98 3.58
N LEU A 431 -22.07 -10.53 2.37
CA LEU A 431 -21.69 -9.27 1.76
C LEU A 431 -22.90 -8.54 1.20
N PHE A 432 -22.78 -7.23 1.01
CA PHE A 432 -23.81 -6.42 0.37
C PHE A 432 -23.50 -6.22 -1.11
N TYR A 433 -24.50 -6.43 -1.97
CA TYR A 433 -24.51 -5.83 -3.30
C TYR A 433 -24.56 -4.31 -3.15
N ARG A 434 -23.96 -3.58 -4.12
CA ARG A 434 -23.97 -2.12 -4.05
C ARG A 434 -25.37 -1.55 -4.18
N ASP A 435 -26.15 -2.05 -5.15
CA ASP A 435 -27.55 -1.72 -5.41
C ASP A 435 -28.22 -2.83 -6.24
N ASP A 436 -29.47 -2.62 -6.64
CA ASP A 436 -30.28 -3.58 -7.37
C ASP A 436 -29.72 -4.02 -8.73
N ARG A 437 -28.84 -3.24 -9.36
CA ARG A 437 -28.20 -3.61 -10.64
C ARG A 437 -27.31 -4.83 -10.53
N TYR A 438 -26.84 -5.13 -9.34
CA TYR A 438 -25.91 -6.26 -9.08
C TYR A 438 -26.64 -7.47 -8.50
N LEU A 439 -27.94 -7.38 -8.22
CA LEU A 439 -28.73 -8.51 -7.75
C LEU A 439 -28.86 -9.56 -8.84
N LEU A 440 -28.78 -10.82 -8.44
CA LEU A 440 -29.04 -11.95 -9.32
C LEU A 440 -30.51 -12.38 -9.18
N ASN A 441 -31.12 -12.82 -10.28
CA ASN A 441 -32.44 -13.42 -10.24
C ASN A 441 -32.42 -14.83 -9.58
N ALA A 442 -33.58 -15.47 -9.45
CA ALA A 442 -33.71 -16.78 -8.81
C ALA A 442 -32.91 -17.90 -9.53
N GLN A 443 -32.61 -17.71 -10.82
CA GLN A 443 -31.82 -18.61 -11.65
C GLN A 443 -30.29 -18.31 -11.54
N GLY A 444 -29.89 -17.25 -10.82
CA GLY A 444 -28.52 -16.82 -10.67
C GLY A 444 -28.02 -15.97 -11.86
N GLU A 445 -28.90 -15.46 -12.69
CA GLU A 445 -28.57 -14.63 -13.83
C GLU A 445 -28.50 -13.14 -13.42
N GLY A 446 -27.53 -12.42 -13.96
CA GLY A 446 -27.29 -11.00 -13.70
C GLY A 446 -25.82 -10.64 -13.97
N LEU A 447 -25.34 -9.57 -13.37
CA LEU A 447 -23.95 -9.15 -13.53
C LEU A 447 -23.00 -10.05 -12.71
N HIS A 448 -21.94 -10.51 -13.38
CA HIS A 448 -20.88 -11.31 -12.78
C HIS A 448 -19.52 -10.70 -13.08
N GLU A 449 -18.55 -10.99 -12.24
CA GLU A 449 -17.13 -10.74 -12.52
C GLU A 449 -16.61 -11.63 -13.65
N GLY A 450 -15.43 -11.26 -14.19
CA GLY A 450 -14.82 -12.02 -15.27
C GLY A 450 -14.50 -13.49 -14.93
N ASN A 451 -14.35 -13.81 -13.67
CA ASN A 451 -14.16 -15.17 -13.15
C ASN A 451 -15.49 -15.91 -12.86
N GLY A 452 -16.64 -15.34 -13.21
CA GLY A 452 -17.96 -15.90 -12.99
C GLY A 452 -18.52 -15.72 -11.57
N GLN A 453 -17.81 -15.03 -10.67
CA GLN A 453 -18.28 -14.73 -9.31
C GLN A 453 -19.26 -13.56 -9.30
N LYS A 454 -20.03 -13.43 -8.22
CA LYS A 454 -20.90 -12.29 -7.95
C LYS A 454 -20.08 -11.02 -7.79
N VAL A 455 -20.66 -9.86 -8.15
CA VAL A 455 -19.99 -8.57 -8.02
C VAL A 455 -20.20 -8.01 -6.62
N PHE A 456 -19.15 -8.01 -5.80
CA PHE A 456 -19.14 -7.35 -4.50
C PHE A 456 -18.02 -6.31 -4.44
N TRP A 457 -18.43 -5.04 -4.46
CA TRP A 457 -17.53 -3.91 -4.43
C TRP A 457 -16.92 -3.70 -3.04
N SER A 458 -15.59 -3.62 -2.99
CA SER A 458 -14.84 -3.49 -1.73
C SER A 458 -15.24 -2.25 -0.94
N ARG A 459 -15.19 -1.07 -1.54
CA ARG A 459 -15.58 0.16 -0.85
C ARG A 459 -17.05 0.16 -0.42
N GLY A 460 -17.96 -0.40 -1.22
CA GLY A 460 -19.38 -0.53 -0.84
C GLY A 460 -19.54 -1.30 0.47
N ASN A 461 -18.90 -2.47 0.57
CA ASN A 461 -18.89 -3.26 1.81
C ASN A 461 -18.10 -2.57 2.93
N GLY A 462 -17.06 -1.81 2.59
CA GLY A 462 -16.33 -0.96 3.52
C GLY A 462 -17.21 0.08 4.20
N TRP A 463 -18.07 0.75 3.42
CA TRP A 463 -19.07 1.67 3.96
C TRP A 463 -19.98 1.00 4.97
N VAL A 464 -20.52 -0.18 4.65
CA VAL A 464 -21.45 -0.89 5.52
C VAL A 464 -20.81 -1.22 6.87
N VAL A 465 -19.61 -1.82 6.87
CA VAL A 465 -18.99 -2.21 8.14
C VAL A 465 -18.51 -1.02 8.97
N ALA A 466 -18.03 0.04 8.32
CA ALA A 466 -17.68 1.28 9.03
C ALA A 466 -18.92 1.98 9.59
N GLY A 467 -20.04 1.96 8.86
CA GLY A 467 -21.34 2.43 9.32
C GLY A 467 -21.85 1.64 10.52
N LEU A 468 -21.70 0.29 10.50
CA LEU A 468 -22.06 -0.57 11.64
C LEU A 468 -21.25 -0.22 12.89
N VAL A 469 -19.94 -0.01 12.76
CA VAL A 469 -19.09 0.42 13.88
C VAL A 469 -19.62 1.72 14.48
N ARG A 470 -19.87 2.73 13.63
CA ARG A 470 -20.32 4.04 14.06
C ARG A 470 -21.71 4.01 14.68
N LEU A 471 -22.60 3.17 14.15
CA LEU A 471 -23.93 2.92 14.71
C LEU A 471 -23.84 2.23 16.08
N LEU A 472 -23.09 1.12 16.17
CA LEU A 472 -22.92 0.34 17.39
C LEU A 472 -22.29 1.13 18.56
N ASN A 473 -21.41 2.10 18.27
CA ASN A 473 -20.86 3.01 19.26
C ASN A 473 -21.90 3.90 19.94
N GLU A 474 -23.01 4.16 19.26
CA GLU A 474 -24.05 5.04 19.78
C GLU A 474 -25.25 4.29 20.39
N LEU A 475 -25.43 3.02 20.02
CA LEU A 475 -26.53 2.21 20.53
C LEU A 475 -26.35 1.88 22.03
N PRO A 476 -27.41 2.00 22.85
CA PRO A 476 -27.38 1.48 24.22
C PRO A 476 -27.09 -0.04 24.26
N ALA A 477 -26.42 -0.50 25.31
CA ALA A 477 -26.08 -1.92 25.46
C ALA A 477 -27.31 -2.83 25.48
N ASN A 478 -28.42 -2.33 26.04
CA ASN A 478 -29.71 -3.03 26.12
C ASN A 478 -30.67 -2.72 24.97
N TYR A 479 -30.20 -2.10 23.89
CA TYR A 479 -31.06 -1.78 22.73
C TYR A 479 -31.58 -3.06 22.06
N PRO A 480 -32.89 -3.23 21.84
CA PRO A 480 -33.47 -4.50 21.37
C PRO A 480 -32.90 -5.02 20.03
N LYS A 481 -32.53 -4.12 19.11
CA LYS A 481 -31.96 -4.46 17.79
C LYS A 481 -30.43 -4.56 17.81
N ARG A 482 -29.76 -4.24 18.91
CA ARG A 482 -28.29 -4.33 19.00
C ARG A 482 -27.73 -5.71 18.63
N PRO A 483 -28.34 -6.85 19.08
CA PRO A 483 -27.87 -8.18 18.68
C PRO A 483 -27.91 -8.43 17.16
N PHE A 484 -28.89 -7.88 16.45
CA PHE A 484 -28.94 -7.97 14.98
C PHE A 484 -27.75 -7.27 14.33
N TYR A 485 -27.44 -6.05 14.73
CA TYR A 485 -26.31 -5.29 14.19
C TYR A 485 -24.96 -5.92 14.54
N GLU A 486 -24.80 -6.45 15.75
CA GLU A 486 -23.59 -7.16 16.17
C GLU A 486 -23.38 -8.46 15.39
N GLN A 487 -24.46 -9.22 15.14
CA GLN A 487 -24.36 -10.47 14.36
C GLN A 487 -24.00 -10.16 12.90
N LEU A 488 -24.67 -9.18 12.29
CA LEU A 488 -24.37 -8.74 10.93
C LEU A 488 -22.89 -8.29 10.80
N PHE A 489 -22.39 -7.52 11.78
CA PHE A 489 -21.01 -7.12 11.83
C PHE A 489 -20.05 -8.32 11.87
N LYS A 490 -20.32 -9.29 12.75
CA LYS A 490 -19.48 -10.51 12.91
C LYS A 490 -19.45 -11.34 11.63
N ASP A 491 -20.60 -11.54 10.99
CA ASP A 491 -20.71 -12.33 9.76
C ASP A 491 -19.92 -11.69 8.62
N MET A 492 -20.09 -10.38 8.42
CA MET A 492 -19.34 -9.64 7.42
C MET A 492 -17.84 -9.65 7.70
N MET A 493 -17.42 -9.43 8.95
CA MET A 493 -16.00 -9.45 9.30
C MET A 493 -15.36 -10.81 9.08
N ALA A 494 -16.06 -11.90 9.40
CA ALA A 494 -15.58 -13.25 9.15
C ALA A 494 -15.33 -13.50 7.65
N LYS A 495 -16.25 -13.08 6.79
CA LYS A 495 -16.08 -13.19 5.34
C LYS A 495 -14.95 -12.30 4.82
N ILE A 496 -14.97 -11.01 5.17
CA ILE A 496 -14.01 -10.01 4.70
C ILE A 496 -12.58 -10.39 5.09
N GLN A 497 -12.36 -10.94 6.28
CA GLN A 497 -11.05 -11.43 6.70
C GLN A 497 -10.46 -12.44 5.70
N THR A 498 -11.26 -13.38 5.19
CA THR A 498 -10.80 -14.41 4.25
C THR A 498 -10.42 -13.86 2.87
N LEU A 499 -10.81 -12.63 2.56
CA LEU A 499 -10.58 -11.99 1.27
C LEU A 499 -9.37 -11.04 1.29
N GLN A 500 -8.67 -10.92 2.44
CA GLN A 500 -7.47 -10.11 2.57
C GLN A 500 -6.32 -10.69 1.75
N GLN A 501 -5.64 -9.83 0.98
CA GLN A 501 -4.52 -10.26 0.15
C GLN A 501 -3.19 -10.27 0.93
N ALA A 502 -2.14 -10.82 0.32
CA ALA A 502 -0.82 -10.98 0.95
C ALA A 502 -0.19 -9.66 1.40
N ASP A 503 -0.43 -8.56 0.68
CA ASP A 503 0.03 -7.22 1.03
C ASP A 503 -0.78 -6.54 2.16
N GLY A 504 -1.78 -7.23 2.69
CA GLY A 504 -2.64 -6.74 3.76
C GLY A 504 -3.84 -5.93 3.29
N LEU A 505 -3.95 -5.67 2.00
CA LEU A 505 -5.01 -4.85 1.41
C LEU A 505 -6.13 -5.73 0.83
N TRP A 506 -7.25 -5.10 0.49
CA TRP A 506 -8.32 -5.70 -0.30
C TRP A 506 -8.33 -5.04 -1.69
N ARG A 507 -8.85 -5.75 -2.67
CA ARG A 507 -8.95 -5.29 -4.05
C ARG A 507 -10.32 -4.65 -4.30
N ALA A 508 -10.44 -3.87 -5.37
CA ALA A 508 -11.70 -3.18 -5.70
C ALA A 508 -12.88 -4.15 -5.83
N SER A 509 -12.69 -5.33 -6.43
CA SER A 509 -13.62 -6.46 -6.34
C SER A 509 -13.19 -7.45 -5.27
N LEU A 510 -14.10 -7.80 -4.37
CA LEU A 510 -13.83 -8.73 -3.28
C LEU A 510 -13.69 -10.18 -3.75
N LEU A 511 -14.44 -10.61 -4.78
CA LEU A 511 -14.45 -12.00 -5.25
C LEU A 511 -13.65 -12.22 -6.54
N ASP A 512 -13.10 -11.15 -7.16
CA ASP A 512 -12.20 -11.25 -8.31
C ASP A 512 -10.93 -10.38 -8.13
N PRO A 513 -10.12 -10.63 -7.10
CA PRO A 513 -8.95 -9.80 -6.82
C PRO A 513 -7.89 -9.83 -7.93
N ILE A 514 -7.86 -10.88 -8.75
CA ILE A 514 -6.88 -11.02 -9.84
C ILE A 514 -7.18 -10.04 -10.98
N ALA A 515 -8.44 -9.82 -11.31
CA ALA A 515 -8.84 -8.90 -12.35
C ALA A 515 -8.67 -7.42 -11.94
N TYR A 516 -8.49 -7.15 -10.65
CA TYR A 516 -8.36 -5.79 -10.08
C TYR A 516 -7.03 -5.68 -9.30
N PRO A 517 -5.88 -5.65 -9.98
CA PRO A 517 -4.57 -5.56 -9.32
C PRO A 517 -4.41 -4.20 -8.61
N GLY A 518 -3.64 -4.19 -7.54
CA GLY A 518 -3.43 -3.02 -6.70
C GLY A 518 -4.41 -2.96 -5.52
N GLY A 519 -3.95 -2.43 -4.39
CA GLY A 519 -4.76 -2.31 -3.18
C GLY A 519 -5.80 -1.19 -3.33
N GLU A 520 -7.05 -1.42 -2.91
CA GLU A 520 -8.07 -0.37 -2.84
C GLU A 520 -8.03 0.27 -1.44
N GLY A 521 -7.52 1.52 -1.38
CA GLY A 521 -7.17 2.19 -0.12
C GLY A 521 -8.38 2.46 0.78
N SER A 522 -9.52 2.89 0.23
CA SER A 522 -10.69 3.26 1.05
C SER A 522 -11.35 2.05 1.71
N GLY A 523 -11.64 0.98 0.96
CA GLY A 523 -12.18 -0.25 1.51
C GLY A 523 -11.22 -0.89 2.52
N SER A 524 -9.92 -0.94 2.21
CA SER A 524 -8.89 -1.47 3.11
C SER A 524 -8.80 -0.68 4.42
N GLY A 525 -8.91 0.66 4.36
CA GLY A 525 -8.97 1.52 5.55
C GLY A 525 -10.19 1.23 6.42
N PHE A 526 -11.38 1.11 5.83
CA PHE A 526 -12.60 0.77 6.56
C PHE A 526 -12.58 -0.63 7.18
N TYR A 527 -12.00 -1.62 6.50
CA TYR A 527 -11.86 -2.97 7.05
C TYR A 527 -10.88 -3.02 8.21
N CYS A 528 -9.74 -2.31 8.09
CA CYS A 528 -8.79 -2.16 9.18
C CYS A 528 -9.45 -1.50 10.39
N TYR A 529 -10.18 -0.41 10.19
CA TYR A 529 -10.97 0.29 11.22
C TYR A 529 -11.94 -0.66 11.92
N ALA A 530 -12.78 -1.34 11.14
CA ALA A 530 -13.82 -2.21 11.67
C ALA A 530 -13.25 -3.41 12.45
N MET A 531 -12.21 -4.07 11.94
CA MET A 531 -11.58 -5.18 12.65
C MET A 531 -10.90 -4.74 13.94
N ALA A 532 -10.15 -3.63 13.91
CA ALA A 532 -9.49 -3.09 15.10
C ALA A 532 -10.53 -2.70 16.17
N TRP A 533 -11.60 -2.01 15.77
CA TRP A 533 -12.70 -1.68 16.66
C TRP A 533 -13.39 -2.92 17.23
N GLY A 534 -13.65 -3.93 16.42
CA GLY A 534 -14.26 -5.18 16.86
C GLY A 534 -13.44 -5.91 17.92
N ILE A 535 -12.11 -5.91 17.80
CA ILE A 535 -11.17 -6.42 18.83
C ILE A 535 -11.25 -5.56 20.10
N ASN A 536 -11.13 -4.25 19.96
CA ASN A 536 -11.10 -3.30 21.09
C ASN A 536 -12.39 -3.36 21.93
N ASN A 537 -13.52 -3.74 21.30
CA ASN A 537 -14.84 -3.85 21.95
C ASN A 537 -15.27 -5.28 22.27
N GLY A 538 -14.39 -6.28 22.09
CA GLY A 538 -14.65 -7.66 22.46
C GLY A 538 -15.68 -8.39 21.58
N LEU A 539 -16.01 -7.84 20.39
CA LEU A 539 -16.92 -8.45 19.43
C LEU A 539 -16.22 -9.44 18.50
N LEU A 540 -14.91 -9.27 18.27
CA LEU A 540 -14.09 -10.14 17.46
C LEU A 540 -13.02 -10.83 18.31
N ASP A 541 -12.73 -12.08 18.01
CA ASP A 541 -11.67 -12.84 18.66
C ASP A 541 -10.30 -12.23 18.38
N THR A 542 -9.60 -11.86 19.45
CA THR A 542 -8.33 -11.16 19.38
C THR A 542 -7.26 -11.98 18.65
N ALA A 543 -7.12 -13.27 18.98
CA ALA A 543 -6.08 -14.12 18.39
C ALA A 543 -6.30 -14.32 16.90
N LYS A 544 -7.56 -14.46 16.49
CA LYS A 544 -7.95 -14.66 15.10
C LYS A 544 -7.74 -13.39 14.25
N TYR A 545 -8.08 -12.20 14.75
CA TYR A 545 -8.15 -10.98 13.93
C TYR A 545 -6.93 -10.06 14.04
N ILE A 546 -6.12 -10.11 15.13
CA ILE A 546 -4.89 -9.30 15.26
C ILE A 546 -3.96 -9.45 14.05
N PRO A 547 -3.66 -10.65 13.53
CA PRO A 547 -2.78 -10.78 12.37
C PRO A 547 -3.30 -10.01 11.15
N SER A 548 -4.61 -10.06 10.89
CA SER A 548 -5.25 -9.35 9.79
C SER A 548 -5.20 -7.83 9.97
N VAL A 549 -5.46 -7.31 11.17
CA VAL A 549 -5.35 -5.87 11.47
C VAL A 549 -3.92 -5.38 11.32
N LYS A 550 -2.94 -6.12 11.86
CA LYS A 550 -1.53 -5.77 11.73
C LYS A 550 -1.09 -5.72 10.27
N LYS A 551 -1.53 -6.69 9.48
CA LYS A 551 -1.24 -6.77 8.06
C LYS A 551 -1.92 -5.64 7.29
N ALA A 552 -3.19 -5.35 7.58
CA ALA A 552 -3.93 -4.24 6.99
C ALA A 552 -3.30 -2.88 7.31
N TRP A 553 -2.96 -2.63 8.58
CA TRP A 553 -2.35 -1.37 8.99
C TRP A 553 -0.98 -1.15 8.33
N LYS A 554 -0.13 -2.17 8.26
CA LYS A 554 1.11 -2.11 7.47
C LYS A 554 0.81 -1.79 6.01
N GLY A 555 -0.13 -2.49 5.39
CA GLY A 555 -0.51 -2.30 4.00
C GLY A 555 -0.98 -0.87 3.69
N ILE A 556 -1.95 -0.33 4.47
CA ILE A 556 -2.46 1.02 4.21
C ILE A 556 -1.43 2.13 4.49
N ASN A 557 -0.46 1.91 5.39
CA ASN A 557 0.64 2.85 5.59
C ASN A 557 1.57 2.95 4.36
N THR A 558 1.68 1.90 3.53
CA THR A 558 2.43 1.97 2.27
C THR A 558 1.76 2.84 1.21
N LEU A 559 0.51 3.22 1.42
CA LEU A 559 -0.28 4.06 0.51
C LEU A 559 -0.17 5.55 0.88
N VAL A 560 0.46 5.88 2.01
CA VAL A 560 0.70 7.27 2.43
C VAL A 560 2.00 7.77 1.83
N SER A 561 1.93 8.83 1.04
CA SER A 561 3.13 9.48 0.50
C SER A 561 3.94 10.20 1.59
N PRO A 562 5.21 10.55 1.34
CA PRO A 562 6.02 11.33 2.28
C PRO A 562 5.37 12.66 2.71
N GLU A 563 4.56 13.27 1.83
CA GLU A 563 3.86 14.53 2.09
C GLU A 563 2.55 14.37 2.85
N GLY A 564 2.00 13.13 2.90
CA GLY A 564 0.75 12.81 3.60
C GLY A 564 -0.44 12.51 2.69
N ARG A 565 -0.27 12.45 1.35
CA ARG A 565 -1.34 12.01 0.45
C ARG A 565 -1.59 10.51 0.67
N TYR A 566 -2.86 10.15 0.88
CA TYR A 566 -3.31 8.77 0.93
C TYR A 566 -3.77 8.34 -0.46
N GLY A 567 -3.00 7.48 -1.10
CA GLY A 567 -3.19 7.06 -2.50
C GLY A 567 -3.93 5.74 -2.66
N TRP A 568 -3.95 5.23 -3.93
CA TRP A 568 -4.67 4.01 -4.30
C TRP A 568 -6.14 4.02 -3.89
N VAL A 569 -6.78 5.18 -3.90
CA VAL A 569 -8.21 5.34 -3.63
C VAL A 569 -8.95 5.36 -4.95
N GLN A 570 -9.82 4.38 -5.16
CA GLN A 570 -10.67 4.35 -6.35
C GLN A 570 -11.53 5.64 -6.40
N PRO A 571 -11.59 6.36 -7.54
CA PRO A 571 -12.48 7.53 -7.72
C PRO A 571 -13.94 7.20 -7.45
N ILE A 572 -14.77 8.24 -7.28
CA ILE A 572 -16.22 8.08 -7.09
C ILE A 572 -16.80 7.12 -8.13
N GLY A 573 -17.60 6.18 -7.68
CA GLY A 573 -18.23 5.14 -8.50
C GLY A 573 -19.15 4.26 -7.68
N ALA A 574 -19.74 3.28 -8.35
CA ALA A 574 -20.70 2.35 -7.77
C ALA A 574 -20.35 0.88 -8.03
N ASP A 575 -19.12 0.63 -8.50
CA ASP A 575 -18.66 -0.65 -8.99
C ASP A 575 -17.13 -0.79 -8.82
N PRO A 576 -16.59 -2.01 -8.85
CA PRO A 576 -15.14 -2.21 -8.90
C PRO A 576 -14.54 -1.60 -10.17
N ARG A 577 -13.42 -0.84 -10.04
CA ARG A 577 -12.71 -0.23 -11.15
C ARG A 577 -11.24 -0.62 -11.15
N ARG A 578 -10.59 -0.48 -12.33
CA ARG A 578 -9.17 -0.82 -12.55
C ARG A 578 -8.30 0.40 -12.82
N ASN A 579 -8.91 1.52 -13.23
CA ASN A 579 -8.20 2.71 -13.72
C ASN A 579 -7.90 3.69 -12.58
N PHE A 580 -7.15 3.24 -11.58
CA PHE A 580 -6.62 4.09 -10.53
C PHE A 580 -5.24 3.58 -10.07
N SER A 581 -4.48 4.40 -9.39
CA SER A 581 -3.07 4.16 -9.06
C SER A 581 -2.70 4.75 -7.71
N VAL A 582 -1.43 4.67 -7.37
CA VAL A 582 -0.87 5.33 -6.17
C VAL A 582 -1.13 6.84 -6.14
N GLU A 583 -1.30 7.47 -7.31
CA GLU A 583 -1.59 8.91 -7.41
C GLU A 583 -3.07 9.25 -7.21
N SER A 584 -3.95 8.26 -7.33
CA SER A 584 -5.40 8.45 -7.18
C SER A 584 -5.77 8.60 -5.71
N PHE A 585 -6.41 9.70 -5.36
CA PHE A 585 -6.85 9.99 -4.01
C PHE A 585 -8.27 10.57 -4.01
N GLU A 586 -8.95 10.38 -2.90
CA GLU A 586 -10.27 10.96 -2.61
C GLU A 586 -10.37 11.26 -1.11
N VAL A 587 -11.11 12.30 -0.76
CA VAL A 587 -11.22 12.77 0.63
C VAL A 587 -11.73 11.67 1.57
N PHE A 588 -12.68 10.85 1.13
CA PHE A 588 -13.19 9.72 1.91
C PHE A 588 -12.15 8.63 2.17
N GLY A 589 -11.16 8.46 1.29
CA GLY A 589 -10.04 7.55 1.51
C GLY A 589 -9.19 8.00 2.68
N SER A 590 -8.83 9.30 2.72
CA SER A 590 -8.16 9.90 3.88
C SER A 590 -8.98 9.73 5.14
N GLY A 591 -10.31 9.90 5.07
CA GLY A 591 -11.23 9.63 6.18
C GLY A 591 -11.14 8.19 6.69
N ALA A 592 -11.12 7.20 5.80
CA ALA A 592 -11.00 5.78 6.15
C ALA A 592 -9.65 5.47 6.85
N TYR A 593 -8.54 6.04 6.36
CA TYR A 593 -7.23 5.92 6.99
C TYR A 593 -7.23 6.46 8.42
N LEU A 594 -7.80 7.67 8.63
CA LEU A 594 -7.87 8.31 9.94
C LEU A 594 -8.72 7.52 10.93
N LEU A 595 -9.86 6.99 10.50
CA LEU A 595 -10.68 6.09 11.29
C LEU A 595 -9.90 4.82 11.67
N ALA A 596 -9.15 4.20 10.74
CA ALA A 596 -8.32 3.04 11.05
C ALA A 596 -7.26 3.36 12.11
N GLY A 597 -6.52 4.46 11.96
CA GLY A 597 -5.50 4.90 12.91
C GLY A 597 -6.05 5.11 14.32
N SER A 598 -7.26 5.67 14.44
CA SER A 598 -7.91 5.93 15.72
C SER A 598 -8.25 4.65 16.50
N GLU A 599 -8.41 3.51 15.83
CA GLU A 599 -8.66 2.23 16.50
C GLU A 599 -7.38 1.39 16.66
N VAL A 600 -6.47 1.42 15.69
CA VAL A 600 -5.20 0.68 15.80
C VAL A 600 -4.36 1.16 16.97
N ILE A 601 -4.33 2.46 17.25
CA ILE A 601 -3.58 3.03 18.38
C ILE A 601 -4.05 2.53 19.76
N LYS A 602 -5.29 2.05 19.85
CA LYS A 602 -5.90 1.52 21.09
C LYS A 602 -5.57 0.05 21.32
N MET A 603 -5.11 -0.66 20.29
CA MET A 603 -4.77 -2.08 20.39
C MET A 603 -3.60 -2.28 21.37
N LYS A 604 -3.69 -3.35 22.18
CA LYS A 604 -2.68 -3.73 23.18
C LYS A 604 -1.67 -4.71 22.61
#